data_b00b19fd3ae4c1fbbf5b6feb8165a895
#
_entry.id   b00b19fd3ae4c1fbbf5b6feb8165a895
#
_cell.length_a   1.000
_cell.length_b   1.000
_cell.length_c   1.000
_cell.angle_alpha   90.00
_cell.angle_beta   90.00
_cell.angle_gamma   90.00
#
_symmetry.space_group_name_H-M   'P 1'
#
loop_
_entity.id
_entity.type
_entity.pdbx_description
1 polymer ?
#
loop_
_entity_poly.entity_id
_entity_poly.type
_entity_poly.pdbx_seq_one_letter_code
_entity_poly.pdbx_strand_id
1 'polypeptide(L)'
;MAVNRTPVLKRCRSLEMDPVYLGIDKKSRRKAKNAGRKVSEYGMQLREKQKAKFIYGVLEKPFRNYYKKAERQKGMTGENLMIMLELRLDNVLFRLGFARTRKEARQIVDHKHVLVNGKCVNIPSYLVKAGDVIEIREKSKSSARYKEILESTNGRLVPEWLEADADALKGSVKSIPTREVIDVPVNEMLIIELYSK
;
A
#
# COMPACT_ATOMS: atom_id res chain seq x y z
N MET A 1 8.54 3.00 -16.86
CA MET A 1 8.12 3.47 -15.51
C MET A 1 9.26 3.21 -14.52
N ALA A 2 9.61 4.15 -13.65
CA ALA A 2 10.66 3.93 -12.65
C ALA A 2 10.15 2.98 -11.55
N VAL A 3 10.85 1.88 -11.32
CA VAL A 3 10.49 0.83 -10.37
C VAL A 3 11.57 0.72 -9.29
N ASN A 4 11.15 0.61 -8.02
CA ASN A 4 12.08 0.36 -6.93
C ASN A 4 12.53 -1.12 -6.95
N ARG A 5 13.81 -1.35 -7.29
CA ARG A 5 14.44 -2.69 -7.35
C ARG A 5 15.29 -3.02 -6.12
N THR A 6 15.23 -2.23 -5.06
CA THR A 6 16.00 -2.47 -3.83
C THR A 6 15.66 -3.83 -3.21
N PRO A 7 16.63 -4.61 -2.70
CA PRO A 7 16.36 -5.86 -2.00
C PRO A 7 15.47 -5.63 -0.77
N VAL A 8 14.30 -6.27 -0.75
CA VAL A 8 13.24 -6.00 0.24
C VAL A 8 13.72 -6.19 1.66
N LEU A 9 14.26 -7.37 2.02
CA LEU A 9 14.71 -7.67 3.38
C LEU A 9 15.84 -6.75 3.86
N LYS A 10 16.73 -6.31 2.95
CA LYS A 10 17.77 -5.32 3.28
C LYS A 10 17.14 -3.98 3.63
N ARG A 11 16.12 -3.57 2.88
CA ARG A 11 15.43 -2.29 3.10
C ARG A 11 14.59 -2.34 4.37
N CYS A 12 13.83 -3.42 4.62
CA CYS A 12 13.09 -3.61 5.87
C CYS A 12 14.00 -3.46 7.09
N ARG A 13 15.17 -4.12 7.10
CA ARG A 13 16.13 -3.98 8.19
C ARG A 13 16.64 -2.55 8.38
N SER A 14 16.90 -1.83 7.28
CA SER A 14 17.39 -0.45 7.37
C SER A 14 16.32 0.53 7.86
N LEU A 15 15.05 0.20 7.68
CA LEU A 15 13.90 1.00 8.10
C LEU A 15 13.29 0.50 9.42
N GLU A 16 13.85 -0.57 10.00
CA GLU A 16 13.33 -1.18 11.24
C GLU A 16 11.83 -1.52 11.16
N MET A 17 11.44 -2.16 10.05
CA MET A 17 10.06 -2.58 9.80
C MET A 17 9.96 -4.07 9.50
N ASP A 18 8.84 -4.70 9.87
CA ASP A 18 8.58 -6.10 9.55
C ASP A 18 8.20 -6.24 8.07
N PRO A 19 8.78 -7.23 7.35
CA PRO A 19 8.39 -7.56 5.97
C PRO A 19 6.91 -7.95 5.79
N VAL A 20 6.24 -8.41 6.82
CA VAL A 20 4.81 -8.77 6.82
C VAL A 20 3.93 -7.64 6.27
N TYR A 21 4.23 -6.37 6.58
CA TYR A 21 3.51 -5.22 6.02
C TYR A 21 3.60 -5.10 4.48
N LEU A 22 4.53 -5.82 3.86
CA LEU A 22 4.68 -5.90 2.41
C LEU A 22 4.06 -7.18 1.81
N GLY A 23 3.47 -8.04 2.64
CA GLY A 23 2.97 -9.35 2.24
C GLY A 23 4.08 -10.38 2.04
N ILE A 24 5.15 -10.30 2.83
CA ILE A 24 6.31 -11.20 2.73
C ILE A 24 6.58 -11.82 4.11
N ASP A 25 6.40 -13.12 4.23
CA ASP A 25 6.58 -13.86 5.49
C ASP A 25 8.04 -14.16 5.83
N LYS A 26 8.93 -13.98 4.85
CA LYS A 26 10.36 -14.27 5.02
C LYS A 26 11.02 -13.24 5.93
N LYS A 27 11.53 -13.69 7.07
CA LYS A 27 12.32 -12.88 8.01
C LYS A 27 13.81 -12.89 7.68
N SER A 28 14.50 -11.78 7.96
CA SER A 28 15.95 -11.70 7.81
C SER A 28 16.65 -12.29 9.02
N ARG A 29 17.64 -13.18 8.80
CA ARG A 29 18.51 -13.68 9.87
C ARG A 29 19.58 -12.67 10.31
N ARG A 30 19.81 -11.60 9.55
CA ARG A 30 20.84 -10.59 9.84
C ARG A 30 20.25 -9.45 10.67
N LYS A 31 20.97 -8.98 11.68
CA LYS A 31 20.62 -7.80 12.50
C LYS A 31 20.68 -6.51 11.68
N ALA A 32 20.02 -5.45 12.14
CA ALA A 32 20.14 -4.12 11.55
C ALA A 32 21.57 -3.58 11.72
N LYS A 33 22.15 -2.99 10.66
CA LYS A 33 23.54 -2.49 10.70
C LYS A 33 23.77 -1.36 11.70
N ASN A 34 22.72 -0.62 12.05
CA ASN A 34 22.80 0.59 12.88
C ASN A 34 22.16 0.38 14.27
N ALA A 35 22.01 -0.86 14.72
CA ALA A 35 21.53 -1.13 16.06
C ALA A 35 22.48 -0.47 17.08
N GLY A 36 21.96 0.47 17.88
CA GLY A 36 22.72 1.20 18.91
C GLY A 36 23.29 2.57 18.47
N ARG A 37 23.21 2.97 17.19
CA ARG A 37 23.65 4.32 16.78
C ARG A 37 22.54 5.34 17.07
N LYS A 38 22.89 6.42 17.79
CA LYS A 38 21.99 7.57 18.03
C LYS A 38 21.57 8.17 16.68
N VAL A 39 20.25 8.23 16.43
CA VAL A 39 19.68 8.80 15.21
C VAL A 39 19.32 10.26 15.48
N SER A 40 19.71 11.16 14.59
CA SER A 40 19.31 12.58 14.66
C SER A 40 17.80 12.72 14.40
N GLU A 41 17.21 13.82 14.83
CA GLU A 41 15.81 14.16 14.57
C GLU A 41 15.48 14.11 13.07
N TYR A 42 16.29 14.77 12.25
CA TYR A 42 16.17 14.68 10.79
C TYR A 42 16.21 13.22 10.28
N GLY A 43 17.10 12.41 10.86
CA GLY A 43 17.21 10.99 10.51
C GLY A 43 15.94 10.20 10.84
N MET A 44 15.25 10.51 11.95
CA MET A 44 13.97 9.91 12.33
C MET A 44 12.86 10.32 11.36
N GLN A 45 12.73 11.62 11.08
CA GLN A 45 11.77 12.16 10.13
C GLN A 45 11.94 11.55 8.73
N LEU A 46 13.20 11.48 8.25
CA LEU A 46 13.53 10.86 6.98
C LEU A 46 13.19 9.38 6.94
N ARG A 47 13.45 8.65 8.05
CA ARG A 47 13.14 7.23 8.16
C ARG A 47 11.65 6.96 8.03
N GLU A 48 10.80 7.71 8.73
CA GLU A 48 9.34 7.57 8.66
C GLU A 48 8.80 7.83 7.25
N LYS A 49 9.27 8.89 6.59
CA LYS A 49 8.94 9.11 5.18
C LYS A 49 9.35 7.93 4.29
N GLN A 50 10.55 7.39 4.48
CA GLN A 50 11.02 6.25 3.70
C GLN A 50 10.25 4.97 3.99
N LYS A 51 9.77 4.75 5.24
CA LYS A 51 8.87 3.64 5.58
C LYS A 51 7.57 3.74 4.79
N ALA A 52 6.85 4.86 4.88
CA ALA A 52 5.61 5.06 4.14
C ALA A 52 5.79 4.83 2.64
N LYS A 53 6.80 5.47 2.03
CA LYS A 53 7.11 5.29 0.61
C LYS A 53 7.38 3.83 0.23
N PHE A 54 8.08 3.10 1.09
CA PHE A 54 8.47 1.72 0.81
C PHE A 54 7.29 0.76 0.95
N ILE A 55 6.44 0.96 1.96
CA ILE A 55 5.23 0.15 2.18
C ILE A 55 4.29 0.25 0.98
N TYR A 56 3.97 1.48 0.54
CA TYR A 56 3.07 1.71 -0.58
C TYR A 56 3.73 1.63 -1.96
N GLY A 57 5.06 1.42 -2.01
CA GLY A 57 5.80 1.34 -3.27
C GLY A 57 5.80 2.64 -4.09
N VAL A 58 5.67 3.79 -3.43
CA VAL A 58 5.59 5.12 -4.06
C VAL A 58 6.97 5.76 -4.14
N LEU A 59 7.32 6.36 -5.29
CA LEU A 59 8.56 7.12 -5.47
C LEU A 59 8.45 8.53 -4.87
N GLU A 60 9.60 9.24 -4.73
CA GLU A 60 9.66 10.54 -4.04
C GLU A 60 8.74 11.60 -4.67
N LYS A 61 8.83 11.80 -5.99
CA LYS A 61 8.03 12.81 -6.68
C LYS A 61 6.51 12.58 -6.54
N PRO A 62 5.97 11.38 -6.83
CA PRO A 62 4.57 11.07 -6.55
C PRO A 62 4.19 11.22 -5.07
N PHE A 63 5.03 10.80 -4.14
CA PHE A 63 4.75 10.92 -2.71
C PHE A 63 4.62 12.38 -2.27
N ARG A 64 5.53 13.24 -2.74
CA ARG A 64 5.45 14.68 -2.50
C ARG A 64 4.18 15.30 -3.11
N ASN A 65 3.71 14.78 -4.25
CA ASN A 65 2.45 15.22 -4.84
C ASN A 65 1.24 14.80 -3.96
N TYR A 66 1.26 13.61 -3.34
CA TYR A 66 0.24 13.22 -2.36
C TYR A 66 0.25 14.15 -1.14
N TYR A 67 1.43 14.45 -0.60
CA TYR A 67 1.57 15.40 0.51
C TYR A 67 0.92 16.76 0.17
N LYS A 68 1.29 17.36 -0.97
CA LYS A 68 0.72 18.64 -1.42
C LYS A 68 -0.80 18.59 -1.63
N LYS A 69 -1.35 17.45 -2.04
CA LYS A 69 -2.80 17.27 -2.15
C LYS A 69 -3.45 17.16 -0.77
N ALA A 70 -2.84 16.41 0.14
CA ALA A 70 -3.32 16.24 1.50
C ALA A 70 -3.34 17.57 2.28
N GLU A 71 -2.31 18.40 2.10
CA GLU A 71 -2.19 19.73 2.69
C GLU A 71 -3.33 20.70 2.28
N ARG A 72 -3.85 20.53 1.06
CA ARG A 72 -4.97 21.36 0.54
C ARG A 72 -6.35 20.89 1.00
N GLN A 73 -6.43 19.69 1.58
CA GLN A 73 -7.70 19.14 2.06
C GLN A 73 -7.99 19.62 3.49
N LYS A 74 -9.26 19.72 3.84
CA LYS A 74 -9.69 20.02 5.21
C LYS A 74 -9.31 18.86 6.13
N GLY A 75 -8.92 19.15 7.36
CA GLY A 75 -8.53 18.18 8.38
C GLY A 75 -7.02 18.08 8.57
N MET A 76 -6.58 17.01 9.22
CA MET A 76 -5.17 16.78 9.53
C MET A 76 -4.42 16.28 8.29
N THR A 77 -3.40 17.02 7.86
CA THR A 77 -2.60 16.70 6.66
C THR A 77 -2.02 15.28 6.68
N GLY A 78 -1.58 14.81 7.86
CA GLY A 78 -1.02 13.47 8.02
C GLY A 78 -2.03 12.38 7.79
N GLU A 79 -3.21 12.51 8.39
CA GLU A 79 -4.31 11.57 8.19
C GLU A 79 -4.75 11.53 6.74
N ASN A 80 -4.97 12.71 6.14
CA ASN A 80 -5.33 12.83 4.73
C ASN A 80 -4.30 12.15 3.83
N LEU A 81 -3.01 12.30 4.12
CA LEU A 81 -1.93 11.65 3.38
C LEU A 81 -2.03 10.13 3.47
N MET A 82 -2.23 9.59 4.68
CA MET A 82 -2.35 8.14 4.89
C MET A 82 -3.60 7.57 4.23
N ILE A 83 -4.74 8.25 4.35
CA ILE A 83 -6.00 7.89 3.69
C ILE A 83 -5.82 7.84 2.17
N MET A 84 -5.20 8.87 1.57
CA MET A 84 -4.96 8.89 0.13
C MET A 84 -4.04 7.76 -0.34
N LEU A 85 -3.07 7.33 0.47
CA LEU A 85 -2.20 6.21 0.16
C LEU A 85 -2.94 4.86 0.27
N GLU A 86 -3.86 4.73 1.23
CA GLU A 86 -4.71 3.54 1.38
C GLU A 86 -5.73 3.41 0.24
N LEU A 87 -6.32 4.50 -0.23
CA LEU A 87 -7.32 4.50 -1.30
C LEU A 87 -6.75 4.25 -2.70
N ARG A 88 -5.46 4.02 -2.85
CA ARG A 88 -4.87 3.66 -4.14
C ARG A 88 -5.33 2.28 -4.60
N LEU A 89 -5.68 2.14 -5.86
CA LEU A 89 -6.17 0.88 -6.44
C LEU A 89 -5.19 -0.29 -6.27
N ASP A 90 -3.88 -0.05 -6.41
CA ASP A 90 -2.85 -1.07 -6.18
C ASP A 90 -2.82 -1.54 -4.72
N ASN A 91 -3.05 -0.63 -3.76
CA ASN A 91 -3.13 -0.98 -2.35
C ASN A 91 -4.45 -1.68 -2.02
N VAL A 92 -5.57 -1.20 -2.55
CA VAL A 92 -6.88 -1.81 -2.30
C VAL A 92 -6.92 -3.26 -2.78
N LEU A 93 -6.38 -3.57 -3.96
CA LEU A 93 -6.25 -4.96 -4.43
C LEU A 93 -5.41 -5.84 -3.49
N PHE A 94 -4.36 -5.28 -2.92
CA PHE A 94 -3.54 -5.97 -1.91
C PHE A 94 -4.35 -6.22 -0.63
N ARG A 95 -5.12 -5.23 -0.15
CA ARG A 95 -5.97 -5.33 1.05
C ARG A 95 -7.11 -6.33 0.87
N LEU A 96 -7.72 -6.39 -0.32
CA LEU A 96 -8.75 -7.38 -0.69
C LEU A 96 -8.21 -8.80 -0.82
N GLY A 97 -6.89 -9.01 -0.79
CA GLY A 97 -6.30 -10.34 -0.97
C GLY A 97 -6.15 -10.79 -2.42
N PHE A 98 -6.42 -9.93 -3.42
CA PHE A 98 -6.31 -10.27 -4.84
C PHE A 98 -4.88 -10.19 -5.37
N ALA A 99 -3.92 -9.91 -4.50
CA ALA A 99 -2.49 -9.97 -4.76
C ALA A 99 -1.72 -10.30 -3.48
N ARG A 100 -0.62 -11.04 -3.60
CA ARG A 100 0.26 -11.38 -2.47
C ARG A 100 1.00 -10.17 -1.93
N THR A 101 1.40 -9.27 -2.84
CA THR A 101 2.15 -8.05 -2.52
C THR A 101 1.61 -6.84 -3.29
N ARG A 102 1.86 -5.62 -2.78
CA ARG A 102 1.50 -4.38 -3.50
C ARG A 102 2.19 -4.24 -4.87
N LYS A 103 3.39 -4.84 -5.03
CA LYS A 103 4.07 -4.88 -6.35
C LYS A 103 3.33 -5.75 -7.35
N GLU A 104 2.84 -6.89 -6.91
CA GLU A 104 2.01 -7.78 -7.73
C GLU A 104 0.66 -7.13 -8.06
N ALA A 105 -0.01 -6.52 -7.08
CA ALA A 105 -1.23 -5.75 -7.29
C ALA A 105 -1.03 -4.67 -8.36
N ARG A 106 0.07 -3.92 -8.28
CA ARG A 106 0.41 -2.91 -9.27
C ARG A 106 0.57 -3.50 -10.68
N GLN A 107 1.25 -4.65 -10.81
CA GLN A 107 1.39 -5.34 -12.08
C GLN A 107 0.04 -5.80 -12.65
N ILE A 108 -0.84 -6.31 -11.80
CA ILE A 108 -2.21 -6.73 -12.16
C ILE A 108 -2.99 -5.54 -12.75
N VAL A 109 -2.91 -4.37 -12.13
CA VAL A 109 -3.56 -3.15 -12.64
C VAL A 109 -2.92 -2.68 -13.96
N ASP A 110 -1.59 -2.56 -14.00
CA ASP A 110 -0.85 -2.11 -15.20
C ASP A 110 -1.17 -2.99 -16.42
N HIS A 111 -1.41 -4.30 -16.22
CA HIS A 111 -1.74 -5.26 -17.27
C HIS A 111 -3.26 -5.32 -17.58
N LYS A 112 -4.07 -4.38 -17.08
CA LYS A 112 -5.50 -4.25 -17.40
C LYS A 112 -6.36 -5.46 -16.96
N HIS A 113 -5.99 -6.10 -15.87
CA HIS A 113 -6.77 -7.22 -15.33
C HIS A 113 -7.88 -6.78 -14.37
N VAL A 114 -8.01 -5.48 -14.08
CA VAL A 114 -8.91 -4.92 -13.07
C VAL A 114 -10.01 -4.07 -13.70
N LEU A 115 -11.21 -4.25 -13.23
CA LEU A 115 -12.36 -3.40 -13.50
C LEU A 115 -12.74 -2.62 -12.24
N VAL A 116 -13.09 -1.37 -12.39
CA VAL A 116 -13.72 -0.54 -11.36
C VAL A 116 -15.06 -0.09 -11.90
N ASN A 117 -16.15 -0.45 -11.23
CA ASN A 117 -17.53 -0.21 -11.68
C ASN A 117 -17.75 -0.67 -13.14
N GLY A 118 -17.25 -1.88 -13.48
CA GLY A 118 -17.35 -2.47 -14.82
C GLY A 118 -16.41 -1.85 -15.87
N LYS A 119 -15.65 -0.80 -15.55
CA LYS A 119 -14.70 -0.15 -16.49
C LYS A 119 -13.27 -0.59 -16.22
N CYS A 120 -12.54 -0.93 -17.29
CA CYS A 120 -11.15 -1.34 -17.16
C CYS A 120 -10.25 -0.16 -16.76
N VAL A 121 -9.53 -0.31 -15.66
CA VAL A 121 -8.59 0.70 -15.15
C VAL A 121 -7.18 0.12 -15.14
N ASN A 122 -6.23 0.84 -15.75
CA ASN A 122 -4.82 0.48 -15.83
C ASN A 122 -3.89 1.46 -15.10
N ILE A 123 -4.45 2.25 -14.17
CA ILE A 123 -3.72 3.26 -13.42
C ILE A 123 -3.63 2.80 -11.95
N PRO A 124 -2.47 2.29 -11.48
CA PRO A 124 -2.33 1.82 -10.09
C PRO A 124 -2.56 2.89 -9.03
N SER A 125 -2.34 4.16 -9.39
CA SER A 125 -2.55 5.32 -8.51
C SER A 125 -3.98 5.87 -8.57
N TYR A 126 -4.90 5.19 -9.26
CA TYR A 126 -6.32 5.55 -9.23
C TYR A 126 -6.81 5.54 -7.78
N LEU A 127 -7.50 6.59 -7.37
CA LEU A 127 -8.07 6.70 -6.02
C LEU A 127 -9.51 6.21 -6.06
N VAL A 128 -9.77 5.13 -5.36
CA VAL A 128 -11.12 4.59 -5.22
C VAL A 128 -11.96 5.44 -4.27
N LYS A 129 -13.27 5.36 -4.42
CA LYS A 129 -14.24 6.07 -3.59
C LYS A 129 -15.13 5.08 -2.85
N ALA A 130 -15.78 5.55 -1.80
CA ALA A 130 -16.84 4.78 -1.16
C ALA A 130 -17.93 4.42 -2.18
N GLY A 131 -18.39 3.17 -2.18
CA GLY A 131 -19.34 2.62 -3.14
C GLY A 131 -18.71 2.04 -4.41
N ASP A 132 -17.40 2.23 -4.65
CA ASP A 132 -16.74 1.61 -5.81
C ASP A 132 -16.67 0.08 -5.67
N VAL A 133 -16.98 -0.61 -6.76
CA VAL A 133 -16.86 -2.05 -6.90
C VAL A 133 -15.63 -2.37 -7.73
N ILE A 134 -14.75 -3.20 -7.19
CA ILE A 134 -13.48 -3.59 -7.79
C ILE A 134 -13.54 -5.08 -8.08
N GLU A 135 -13.28 -5.47 -9.31
CA GLU A 135 -13.34 -6.88 -9.72
C GLU A 135 -12.19 -7.25 -10.66
N ILE A 136 -11.80 -8.50 -10.63
CA ILE A 136 -10.87 -9.04 -11.61
C ILE A 136 -11.64 -9.37 -12.88
N ARG A 137 -11.09 -8.97 -14.02
CA ARG A 137 -11.68 -9.17 -15.35
C ARG A 137 -11.94 -10.67 -15.61
N GLU A 138 -13.12 -11.02 -16.13
CA GLU A 138 -13.58 -12.40 -16.32
C GLU A 138 -12.56 -13.27 -17.08
N LYS A 139 -12.02 -12.74 -18.20
CA LYS A 139 -10.96 -13.42 -18.98
C LYS A 139 -9.69 -13.73 -18.18
N SER A 140 -9.49 -13.08 -17.05
CA SER A 140 -8.30 -13.25 -16.21
C SER A 140 -8.52 -14.20 -15.05
N LYS A 141 -9.77 -14.35 -14.59
CA LYS A 141 -10.15 -15.22 -13.45
C LYS A 141 -9.81 -16.69 -13.69
N SER A 142 -9.89 -17.16 -14.94
CA SER A 142 -9.57 -18.54 -15.32
C SER A 142 -8.08 -18.91 -15.20
N SER A 143 -7.21 -17.94 -15.00
CA SER A 143 -5.76 -18.18 -14.89
C SER A 143 -5.38 -18.89 -13.59
N ALA A 144 -4.52 -19.92 -13.66
CA ALA A 144 -4.00 -20.64 -12.51
C ALA A 144 -3.33 -19.70 -11.47
N ARG A 145 -2.78 -18.57 -11.93
CA ARG A 145 -2.17 -17.55 -11.07
C ARG A 145 -3.11 -17.02 -9.99
N TYR A 146 -4.39 -16.78 -10.31
CA TYR A 146 -5.34 -16.28 -9.32
C TYR A 146 -5.70 -17.33 -8.27
N LYS A 147 -5.74 -18.62 -8.64
CA LYS A 147 -5.91 -19.73 -7.69
C LYS A 147 -4.75 -19.75 -6.67
N GLU A 148 -3.50 -19.69 -7.15
CA GLU A 148 -2.31 -19.61 -6.28
C GLU A 148 -2.31 -18.34 -5.39
N ILE A 149 -2.77 -17.21 -5.91
CA ILE A 149 -2.89 -15.97 -5.12
C ILE A 149 -3.90 -16.18 -3.99
N LEU A 150 -5.10 -16.67 -4.29
CA LEU A 150 -6.14 -16.91 -3.29
C LEU A 150 -5.68 -17.89 -2.22
N GLU A 151 -5.05 -19.00 -2.60
CA GLU A 151 -4.47 -19.95 -1.65
C GLU A 151 -3.44 -19.30 -0.73
N SER A 152 -2.55 -18.47 -1.29
CA SER A 152 -1.50 -17.80 -0.51
C SER A 152 -1.99 -16.61 0.33
N THR A 153 -3.16 -16.06 0.02
CA THR A 153 -3.77 -14.94 0.75
C THR A 153 -4.94 -15.38 1.63
N ASN A 154 -5.28 -16.66 1.60
CA ASN A 154 -6.30 -17.23 2.48
C ASN A 154 -5.96 -16.96 3.94
N GLY A 155 -6.93 -16.45 4.71
CA GLY A 155 -6.72 -16.04 6.10
C GLY A 155 -6.18 -14.61 6.28
N ARG A 156 -5.93 -13.85 5.21
CA ARG A 156 -5.61 -12.43 5.35
C ARG A 156 -6.84 -11.66 5.80
N LEU A 157 -6.70 -10.90 6.89
CA LEU A 157 -7.77 -10.04 7.38
C LEU A 157 -8.02 -8.89 6.38
N VAL A 158 -9.26 -8.80 5.91
CA VAL A 158 -9.73 -7.68 5.11
C VAL A 158 -10.14 -6.56 6.06
N PRO A 159 -9.67 -5.32 5.88
CA PRO A 159 -10.05 -4.19 6.72
C PRO A 159 -11.57 -3.93 6.66
N GLU A 160 -12.14 -3.42 7.74
CA GLU A 160 -13.60 -3.19 7.88
C GLU A 160 -14.20 -2.25 6.83
N TRP A 161 -13.40 -1.32 6.30
CA TRP A 161 -13.82 -0.38 5.26
C TRP A 161 -13.91 -1.00 3.86
N LEU A 162 -13.48 -2.27 3.72
CA LEU A 162 -13.57 -3.07 2.49
C LEU A 162 -14.45 -4.30 2.73
N GLU A 163 -15.00 -4.81 1.66
CA GLU A 163 -15.66 -6.12 1.60
C GLU A 163 -15.09 -6.90 0.44
N ALA A 164 -14.74 -8.16 0.67
CA ALA A 164 -14.16 -9.03 -0.33
C ALA A 164 -14.98 -10.30 -0.47
N ASP A 165 -15.32 -10.62 -1.72
CA ASP A 165 -15.76 -11.95 -2.16
C ASP A 165 -14.58 -12.59 -2.88
N ALA A 166 -13.90 -13.48 -2.17
CA ALA A 166 -12.69 -14.14 -2.69
C ALA A 166 -13.02 -15.08 -3.86
N ASP A 167 -14.16 -15.77 -3.80
CA ASP A 167 -14.56 -16.75 -4.84
C ASP A 167 -14.92 -16.06 -6.15
N ALA A 168 -15.64 -14.94 -6.06
CA ALA A 168 -15.97 -14.11 -7.21
C ALA A 168 -14.83 -13.21 -7.68
N LEU A 169 -13.71 -13.10 -6.92
CA LEU A 169 -12.63 -12.11 -7.13
C LEU A 169 -13.18 -10.69 -7.30
N LYS A 170 -14.12 -10.34 -6.42
CA LYS A 170 -14.84 -9.09 -6.39
C LYS A 170 -14.76 -8.48 -4.99
N GLY A 171 -14.63 -7.17 -4.91
CA GLY A 171 -14.66 -6.46 -3.63
C GLY A 171 -15.35 -5.12 -3.78
N SER A 172 -15.77 -4.55 -2.66
CA SER A 172 -16.39 -3.23 -2.60
C SER A 172 -15.75 -2.36 -1.53
N VAL A 173 -15.77 -1.06 -1.76
CA VAL A 173 -15.34 -0.05 -0.80
C VAL A 173 -16.57 0.41 -0.02
N LYS A 174 -16.71 0.01 1.25
CA LYS A 174 -17.85 0.39 2.10
C LYS A 174 -17.80 1.86 2.51
N SER A 175 -16.63 2.30 2.98
CA SER A 175 -16.41 3.64 3.50
C SER A 175 -14.99 4.12 3.23
N ILE A 176 -14.71 5.38 3.46
CA ILE A 176 -13.35 5.91 3.47
C ILE A 176 -12.68 5.49 4.78
N PRO A 177 -11.45 4.91 4.76
CA PRO A 177 -10.77 4.50 5.98
C PRO A 177 -10.44 5.71 6.87
N THR A 178 -10.60 5.54 8.18
CA THR A 178 -10.07 6.49 9.18
C THR A 178 -8.62 6.12 9.51
N ARG A 179 -7.89 7.03 10.14
CA ARG A 179 -6.49 6.77 10.54
C ARG A 179 -6.36 5.57 11.49
N GLU A 180 -7.33 5.39 12.36
CA GLU A 180 -7.36 4.32 13.37
C GLU A 180 -7.42 2.91 12.76
N VAL A 181 -8.12 2.77 11.64
CA VAL A 181 -8.27 1.50 10.91
C VAL A 181 -7.02 1.17 10.07
N ILE A 182 -6.11 2.14 9.87
CA ILE A 182 -4.90 1.94 9.08
C ILE A 182 -3.80 1.37 9.97
N ASP A 183 -3.51 0.07 9.83
CA ASP A 183 -2.56 -0.73 10.60
C ASP A 183 -1.08 -0.53 10.25
N VAL A 184 -0.75 0.51 9.50
CA VAL A 184 0.62 0.76 9.03
C VAL A 184 1.44 1.46 10.11
N PRO A 185 2.63 0.93 10.51
CA PRO A 185 3.46 1.46 11.58
C PRO A 185 4.28 2.67 11.12
N VAL A 186 3.61 3.77 10.80
CA VAL A 186 4.21 5.02 10.33
C VAL A 186 3.71 6.17 11.20
N ASN A 187 4.65 7.01 11.65
CA ASN A 187 4.32 8.28 12.31
C ASN A 187 4.26 9.38 11.25
N GLU A 188 3.05 9.75 10.87
CA GLU A 188 2.77 10.77 9.85
C GLU A 188 3.21 12.18 10.29
N MET A 189 3.19 12.48 11.59
CA MET A 189 3.62 13.80 12.10
C MET A 189 5.07 14.10 11.74
N LEU A 190 5.97 13.12 11.89
CA LEU A 190 7.37 13.26 11.51
C LEU A 190 7.56 13.48 10.00
N ILE A 191 6.64 12.95 9.18
CA ILE A 191 6.67 13.18 7.73
C ILE A 191 6.28 14.63 7.41
N ILE A 192 5.26 15.16 8.10
CA ILE A 192 4.81 16.54 7.93
C ILE A 192 5.91 17.50 8.36
N GLU A 193 6.49 17.31 9.53
CA GLU A 193 7.62 18.12 10.03
C GLU A 193 8.79 18.15 9.04
N LEU A 194 9.09 17.03 8.37
CA LEU A 194 10.14 16.97 7.36
C LEU A 194 9.82 17.81 6.12
N TYR A 195 8.56 17.90 5.70
CA TYR A 195 8.17 18.64 4.52
C TYR A 195 7.84 20.11 4.78
N SER A 196 7.59 20.50 6.03
CA SER A 196 7.35 21.87 6.45
C SER A 196 8.64 22.69 6.66
N LYS A 197 9.79 22.02 6.68
CA LYS A 197 11.12 22.63 6.65
C LYS A 197 11.49 22.94 5.20
#